data_91fb2e2c112d7d0f0c1c343885c423fc
#
_entry.id   91fb2e2c112d7d0f0c1c343885c423fc
#
_cell.length_a   1.000
_cell.length_b   1.000
_cell.length_c   1.000
_cell.angle_alpha   90.00
_cell.angle_beta   90.00
_cell.angle_gamma   90.00
#
_symmetry.space_group_name_H-M   'P 1'
#
loop_
_entity.id
_entity.type
_entity.pdbx_description
1 polymer ?
#
loop_
_entity_poly.entity_id
_entity_poly.type
_entity_poly.pdbx_seq_one_letter_code
_entity_poly.pdbx_strand_id
1 'polypeptide(L)'
;MPQNLTEITASPGNTKIPRLIVPGIFAFTPNRDTLGATSYLIVDKIGNILFDCPAWNEANQEFIQSQGGIQALIISHRGGIGKHVLQMQQSLGCQVIVQEQEAYLLPEVEVTSFAENLTISPDLELIWTPGHSPGSSCLYYGQQGGIL
;
A
#
# COMPACT_ATOMS: atom_id res chain seq x y z
N MET A 1 12.46 -4.70 26.15
CA MET A 1 12.17 -4.24 26.21
C MET A 1 11.82 -4.02 26.25
N PRO A 2 11.88 -4.14 26.56
CA PRO A 2 11.39 -3.55 26.68
C PRO A 2 10.93 -3.14 26.34
N GLN A 3 10.80 -2.94 26.18
CA GLN A 3 10.29 -2.29 25.96
C GLN A 3 9.83 -1.72 25.74
N ASN A 4 9.96 -1.71 25.82
CA ASN A 4 9.66 -0.78 25.65
C ASN A 4 9.01 -0.47 25.19
N LEU A 5 8.69 -0.75 25.07
CA LEU A 5 8.06 -0.20 24.70
C LEU A 5 7.28 0.40 24.81
N THR A 6 7.13 0.44 25.26
CA THR A 6 6.32 1.14 25.50
C THR A 6 6.15 2.11 25.39
N GLU A 7 6.50 2.51 25.42
CA GLU A 7 6.39 3.48 25.24
C GLU A 7 5.91 3.89 24.34
N ILE A 8 5.93 3.51 24.03
CA ILE A 8 5.49 3.84 23.10
C ILE A 8 4.38 4.40 23.04
N THR A 9 3.98 4.27 23.33
CA THR A 9 2.94 4.75 23.35
C THR A 9 2.74 5.89 23.53
N ALA A 10 3.29 6.09 23.63
CA ALA A 10 3.14 7.24 24.01
C ALA A 10 2.72 8.26 23.13
N SER A 11 2.70 8.17 22.02
CA SER A 11 2.23 9.19 21.22
C SER A 11 0.77 9.26 21.27
N PRO A 12 0.22 10.19 21.96
CA PRO A 12 -1.19 10.20 22.28
C PRO A 12 -2.02 10.34 21.03
N GLY A 13 -2.53 9.25 20.57
CA GLY A 13 -3.56 9.23 19.58
C GLY A 13 -3.18 9.71 18.20
N ASN A 14 -2.01 10.26 18.03
CA ASN A 14 -1.64 10.84 16.76
C ASN A 14 -0.95 9.87 15.84
N THR A 15 -0.28 8.90 16.43
CA THR A 15 0.52 7.97 15.65
C THR A 15 0.15 6.57 16.05
N LYS A 16 -0.31 5.80 15.09
CA LYS A 16 -0.69 4.42 15.34
C LYS A 16 0.18 3.51 14.52
N ILE A 17 0.67 2.45 15.17
CA ILE A 17 1.48 1.45 14.51
C ILE A 17 0.57 0.61 13.61
N PRO A 18 0.98 0.29 12.39
CA PRO A 18 0.22 -0.61 11.54
C PRO A 18 -0.04 -1.93 12.24
N ARG A 19 -1.22 -2.47 12.04
CA ARG A 19 -1.68 -3.67 12.72
C ARG A 19 -1.44 -4.89 11.86
N LEU A 20 -0.80 -5.91 12.47
CA LEU A 20 -0.65 -7.20 11.78
C LEU A 20 -2.01 -7.88 11.69
N ILE A 21 -2.45 -8.17 10.47
CA ILE A 21 -3.73 -8.83 10.24
C ILE A 21 -3.55 -10.34 10.17
N VAL A 22 -2.66 -10.78 9.31
CA VAL A 22 -2.24 -12.17 9.17
C VAL A 22 -0.75 -12.15 8.90
N PRO A 23 -0.05 -13.26 9.05
CA PRO A 23 1.40 -13.24 8.80
C PRO A 23 1.70 -12.63 7.44
N GLY A 24 2.56 -11.62 7.44
CA GLY A 24 2.99 -10.94 6.22
C GLY A 24 2.12 -9.80 5.76
N ILE A 25 1.01 -9.48 6.42
CA ILE A 25 0.15 -8.38 6.01
C ILE A 25 -0.14 -7.46 7.18
N PHE A 26 0.21 -6.18 7.02
CA PHE A 26 -0.06 -5.14 8.01
C PHE A 26 -1.06 -4.14 7.45
N ALA A 27 -2.00 -3.70 8.27
CA ALA A 27 -2.97 -2.67 7.90
C ALA A 27 -2.59 -1.36 8.55
N PHE A 28 -2.58 -0.29 7.74
CA PHE A 28 -2.37 1.06 8.25
C PHE A 28 -3.70 1.66 8.68
N THR A 29 -3.63 2.59 9.62
CA THR A 29 -4.82 3.33 10.04
C THR A 29 -5.35 4.13 8.86
N PRO A 30 -6.66 4.11 8.60
CA PRO A 30 -7.25 4.92 7.53
C PRO A 30 -6.91 6.41 7.71
N ASN A 31 -6.78 7.12 6.59
CA ASN A 31 -6.38 8.52 6.63
C ASN A 31 -7.28 9.34 5.70
N ARG A 32 -7.18 10.67 5.83
CA ARG A 32 -8.04 11.58 5.10
C ARG A 32 -7.67 11.73 3.64
N ASP A 33 -6.39 11.52 3.32
CA ASP A 33 -5.92 11.70 1.95
C ASP A 33 -6.57 10.71 1.00
N THR A 34 -7.00 9.56 1.51
CA THR A 34 -7.63 8.52 0.69
C THR A 34 -9.08 8.29 1.12
N LEU A 35 -9.71 9.31 1.69
CA LEU A 35 -11.12 9.26 2.11
C LEU A 35 -11.40 8.14 3.09
N GLY A 36 -10.41 7.83 3.94
CA GLY A 36 -10.58 6.80 4.94
C GLY A 36 -10.34 5.38 4.47
N ALA A 37 -9.85 5.21 3.25
CA ALA A 37 -9.53 3.88 2.74
C ALA A 37 -8.39 3.27 3.55
N THR A 38 -8.46 1.96 3.78
CA THR A 38 -7.41 1.22 4.46
C THR A 38 -6.33 0.84 3.46
N SER A 39 -5.08 1.00 3.88
CA SER A 39 -3.95 0.55 3.07
C SER A 39 -3.22 -0.56 3.79
N TYR A 40 -2.45 -1.34 3.03
CA TYR A 40 -1.79 -2.54 3.55
C TYR A 40 -0.36 -2.61 3.10
N LEU A 41 0.50 -3.14 3.98
CA LEU A 41 1.86 -3.51 3.61
C LEU A 41 1.93 -5.02 3.57
N ILE A 42 2.30 -5.58 2.42
CA ILE A 42 2.46 -7.01 2.25
C ILE A 42 3.95 -7.30 2.21
N VAL A 43 4.42 -8.06 3.18
CA VAL A 43 5.82 -8.44 3.28
C VAL A 43 5.98 -9.77 2.56
N ASP A 44 6.65 -9.73 1.41
CA ASP A 44 6.86 -10.89 0.58
C ASP A 44 8.35 -11.07 0.34
N LYS A 45 8.79 -12.31 0.22
CA LYS A 45 10.23 -12.57 0.08
C LYS A 45 10.81 -12.06 -1.24
N ILE A 46 9.98 -11.85 -2.25
CA ILE A 46 10.46 -11.32 -3.53
C ILE A 46 10.58 -9.80 -3.46
N GLY A 47 9.77 -9.17 -2.61
CA GLY A 47 9.78 -7.73 -2.42
C GLY A 47 8.48 -7.30 -1.79
N ASN A 48 8.56 -6.31 -0.90
CA ASN A 48 7.36 -5.85 -0.20
C ASN A 48 6.50 -4.99 -1.11
N ILE A 49 5.19 -5.06 -0.90
CA ILE A 49 4.20 -4.33 -1.70
C ILE A 49 3.39 -3.46 -0.77
N LEU A 50 3.21 -2.19 -1.14
CA LEU A 50 2.30 -1.30 -0.46
C LEU A 50 1.02 -1.21 -1.30
N PHE A 51 -0.11 -1.58 -0.70
CA PHE A 51 -1.40 -1.59 -1.37
C PHE A 51 -2.21 -0.41 -0.90
N ASP A 52 -2.38 0.58 -1.76
CA ASP A 52 -2.96 1.89 -1.51
C ASP A 52 -2.09 2.73 -0.57
N CYS A 53 -2.40 4.01 -0.45
CA CYS A 53 -1.53 4.98 0.21
C CYS A 53 -1.88 5.11 1.69
N PRO A 54 -0.94 4.82 2.59
CA PRO A 54 -1.13 5.17 3.99
C PRO A 54 -0.91 6.68 4.18
N ALA A 55 -1.21 7.17 5.38
CA ALA A 55 -0.83 8.53 5.71
C ALA A 55 0.69 8.66 5.55
N TRP A 56 1.12 9.70 4.87
CA TRP A 56 2.55 9.90 4.60
C TRP A 56 3.16 10.68 5.76
N ASN A 57 3.33 10.01 6.89
CA ASN A 57 3.91 10.62 8.08
C ASN A 57 5.18 9.86 8.47
N GLU A 58 5.91 10.42 9.41
CA GLU A 58 7.20 9.87 9.79
C GLU A 58 7.08 8.46 10.34
N ALA A 59 6.06 8.21 11.14
CA ALA A 59 5.88 6.89 11.75
C ALA A 59 5.67 5.81 10.70
N ASN A 60 4.84 6.08 9.69
CA ASN A 60 4.60 5.12 8.62
C ASN A 60 5.84 4.95 7.75
N GLN A 61 6.56 6.04 7.48
CA GLN A 61 7.79 5.95 6.71
C GLN A 61 8.82 5.07 7.43
N GLU A 62 8.97 5.27 8.73
CA GLU A 62 9.89 4.47 9.52
C GLU A 62 9.47 3.01 9.57
N PHE A 63 8.17 2.76 9.70
CA PHE A 63 7.68 1.39 9.73
C PHE A 63 7.99 0.68 8.41
N ILE A 64 7.73 1.33 7.29
CA ILE A 64 8.01 0.75 5.97
C ILE A 64 9.49 0.43 5.84
N GLN A 65 10.34 1.37 6.25
CA GLN A 65 11.78 1.15 6.19
C GLN A 65 12.22 0.00 7.10
N SER A 66 11.60 -0.13 8.26
CA SER A 66 11.94 -1.21 9.19
C SER A 66 11.60 -2.58 8.63
N GLN A 67 10.67 -2.65 7.68
CA GLN A 67 10.30 -3.90 7.04
C GLN A 67 11.07 -4.15 5.74
N GLY A 68 12.03 -3.28 5.42
CA GLY A 68 12.86 -3.47 4.24
C GLY A 68 12.47 -2.61 3.06
N GLY A 69 11.61 -1.62 3.24
CA GLY A 69 11.14 -0.78 2.14
C GLY A 69 10.08 -1.47 1.31
N ILE A 70 9.82 -0.96 0.11
CA ILE A 70 8.87 -1.58 -0.82
C ILE A 70 9.44 -1.55 -2.23
N GLN A 71 9.02 -2.50 -3.05
CA GLN A 71 9.36 -2.48 -4.47
C GLN A 71 8.26 -1.86 -5.31
N ALA A 72 7.02 -1.89 -4.84
CA ALA A 72 5.89 -1.35 -5.61
C ALA A 72 4.81 -0.81 -4.70
N LEU A 73 4.21 0.28 -5.15
CA LEU A 73 2.98 0.84 -4.58
C LEU A 73 1.89 0.54 -5.58
N ILE A 74 0.87 -0.18 -5.16
CA ILE A 74 -0.27 -0.53 -6.00
C ILE A 74 -1.46 0.32 -5.58
N ILE A 75 -2.09 0.97 -6.56
CA ILE A 75 -3.29 1.76 -6.32
C ILE A 75 -4.49 0.91 -6.75
N SER A 76 -5.36 0.57 -5.80
CA SER A 76 -6.47 -0.33 -6.08
C SER A 76 -7.63 0.37 -6.78
N HIS A 77 -7.81 1.67 -6.56
CA HIS A 77 -8.87 2.45 -7.18
C HIS A 77 -8.57 3.93 -6.96
N ARG A 78 -9.32 4.80 -7.66
CA ARG A 78 -9.01 6.24 -7.58
C ARG A 78 -9.11 6.78 -6.16
N GLY A 79 -9.94 6.22 -5.31
CA GLY A 79 -10.03 6.65 -3.93
C GLY A 79 -8.81 6.32 -3.10
N GLY A 80 -7.97 5.41 -3.56
CA GLY A 80 -6.72 5.06 -2.89
C GLY A 80 -5.54 5.95 -3.27
N ILE A 81 -5.74 6.91 -4.17
CA ILE A 81 -4.68 7.82 -4.60
C ILE A 81 -4.55 8.92 -3.57
N GLY A 82 -3.46 8.90 -2.80
CA GLY A 82 -3.15 9.98 -1.89
C GLY A 82 -2.45 11.11 -2.61
N LYS A 83 -2.38 12.26 -1.96
CA LYS A 83 -1.74 13.43 -2.58
C LYS A 83 -0.22 13.37 -2.58
N HIS A 84 0.35 12.36 -1.94
CA HIS A 84 1.81 12.25 -1.80
C HIS A 84 2.43 11.13 -2.64
N VAL A 85 1.71 10.64 -3.67
CA VAL A 85 2.20 9.50 -4.45
C VAL A 85 3.57 9.78 -5.06
N LEU A 86 3.75 10.97 -5.64
CA LEU A 86 5.05 11.30 -6.24
C LEU A 86 6.16 11.31 -5.19
N GLN A 87 5.89 11.90 -4.03
CA GLN A 87 6.87 11.91 -2.95
C GLN A 87 7.20 10.50 -2.47
N MET A 88 6.17 9.65 -2.37
CA MET A 88 6.38 8.26 -1.97
C MET A 88 7.24 7.53 -2.97
N GLN A 89 6.98 7.72 -4.26
CA GLN A 89 7.76 7.07 -5.29
C GLN A 89 9.23 7.49 -5.22
N GLN A 90 9.46 8.77 -5.05
CA GLN A 90 10.83 9.29 -5.01
C GLN A 90 11.56 8.86 -3.73
N SER A 91 10.85 8.90 -2.62
CA SER A 91 11.46 8.57 -1.33
C SER A 91 11.74 7.07 -1.18
N LEU A 92 10.84 6.25 -1.70
CA LEU A 92 10.92 4.80 -1.53
C LEU A 92 11.60 4.10 -2.71
N GLY A 93 11.78 4.81 -3.81
CA GLY A 93 12.41 4.23 -4.99
C GLY A 93 11.61 3.07 -5.56
N CYS A 94 10.29 3.18 -5.60
CA CYS A 94 9.42 2.08 -5.97
C CYS A 94 8.71 2.32 -7.29
N GLN A 95 8.16 1.24 -7.85
CA GLN A 95 7.23 1.34 -8.96
C GLN A 95 5.87 1.77 -8.43
N VAL A 96 5.09 2.46 -9.25
CA VAL A 96 3.69 2.75 -8.96
C VAL A 96 2.87 2.01 -10.00
N ILE A 97 2.00 1.12 -9.55
CA ILE A 97 1.21 0.25 -10.42
C ILE A 97 -0.26 0.62 -10.28
N VAL A 98 -0.92 0.84 -11.42
CA VAL A 98 -2.33 1.24 -11.42
C VAL A 98 -2.98 0.68 -12.69
N GLN A 99 -4.27 0.38 -12.58
CA GLN A 99 -5.01 -0.07 -13.75
C GLN A 99 -5.13 1.07 -14.76
N GLU A 100 -5.07 0.75 -16.06
CA GLU A 100 -4.94 1.76 -17.11
C GLU A 100 -6.07 2.79 -17.11
N GLN A 101 -7.25 2.44 -16.62
CA GLN A 101 -8.39 3.37 -16.57
C GLN A 101 -8.17 4.50 -15.56
N GLU A 102 -7.26 4.32 -14.61
CA GLU A 102 -7.00 5.32 -13.57
C GLU A 102 -5.65 6.03 -13.76
N ALA A 103 -4.85 5.60 -14.73
CA ALA A 103 -3.48 6.12 -14.87
C ALA A 103 -3.46 7.62 -15.15
N TYR A 104 -4.49 8.16 -15.80
CA TYR A 104 -4.53 9.59 -16.12
C TYR A 104 -4.61 10.47 -14.88
N LEU A 105 -4.96 9.89 -13.74
CA LEU A 105 -5.07 10.64 -12.48
C LEU A 105 -3.70 10.92 -11.86
N LEU A 106 -2.64 10.35 -12.42
CA LEU A 106 -1.28 10.48 -11.89
C LEU A 106 -0.33 10.99 -12.98
N PRO A 107 -0.60 12.18 -13.56
CA PRO A 107 0.18 12.63 -14.72
C PRO A 107 1.63 12.93 -14.41
N GLU A 108 1.96 13.21 -13.13
CA GLU A 108 3.33 13.54 -12.73
C GLU A 108 4.11 12.33 -12.23
N VAL A 109 3.48 11.19 -12.17
CA VAL A 109 4.08 9.99 -11.62
C VAL A 109 4.36 9.02 -12.76
N GLU A 110 5.55 8.41 -12.72
CA GLU A 110 5.87 7.37 -13.68
C GLU A 110 5.17 6.10 -13.22
N VAL A 111 4.12 5.72 -13.94
CA VAL A 111 3.31 4.56 -13.53
C VAL A 111 3.53 3.40 -14.48
N THR A 112 3.35 2.19 -13.93
CA THR A 112 3.22 0.96 -14.70
C THR A 112 1.74 0.62 -14.70
N SER A 113 1.13 0.61 -15.87
CA SER A 113 -0.30 0.33 -15.97
C SER A 113 -0.52 -1.09 -16.46
N PHE A 114 -1.70 -1.63 -16.17
CA PHE A 114 -2.10 -2.95 -16.63
C PHE A 114 -3.55 -2.90 -17.07
N ALA A 115 -3.96 -3.87 -17.91
CA ALA A 115 -5.33 -3.89 -18.43
C ALA A 115 -6.23 -4.79 -17.59
N GLU A 116 -6.00 -6.08 -17.57
CA GLU A 116 -6.90 -7.01 -16.89
C GLU A 116 -6.30 -7.61 -15.64
N ASN A 117 -5.19 -8.28 -15.76
CA ASN A 117 -4.51 -8.90 -14.62
C ASN A 117 -3.03 -8.65 -14.71
N LEU A 118 -2.38 -8.65 -13.57
CA LEU A 118 -0.92 -8.51 -13.53
C LEU A 118 -0.38 -9.42 -12.44
N THR A 119 0.51 -10.32 -12.81
CA THR A 119 1.20 -11.18 -11.86
C THR A 119 2.38 -10.39 -11.28
N ILE A 120 2.34 -10.15 -9.99
CA ILE A 120 3.42 -9.43 -9.29
C ILE A 120 4.52 -10.41 -8.91
N SER A 121 4.11 -11.57 -8.38
CA SER A 121 5.03 -12.64 -8.00
C SER A 121 4.22 -13.93 -8.04
N PRO A 122 4.85 -15.09 -7.82
CA PRO A 122 4.11 -16.36 -7.85
C PRO A 122 2.91 -16.40 -6.91
N ASP A 123 2.97 -15.63 -5.81
CA ASP A 123 1.91 -15.65 -4.81
C ASP A 123 1.02 -14.41 -4.86
N LEU A 124 1.33 -13.44 -5.70
CA LEU A 124 0.62 -12.15 -5.71
C LEU A 124 0.11 -11.85 -7.12
N GLU A 125 -1.19 -11.74 -7.24
CA GLU A 125 -1.80 -11.39 -8.52
C GLU A 125 -2.77 -10.24 -8.34
N LEU A 126 -2.68 -9.25 -9.22
CA LEU A 126 -3.55 -8.08 -9.24
C LEU A 126 -4.62 -8.33 -10.27
N ILE A 127 -5.88 -8.19 -9.89
CA ILE A 127 -7.02 -8.54 -10.72
C ILE A 127 -7.90 -7.32 -10.91
N TRP A 128 -8.20 -6.99 -12.17
CA TRP A 128 -9.10 -5.88 -12.49
C TRP A 128 -10.53 -6.27 -12.12
N THR A 129 -11.13 -5.47 -11.25
CA THR A 129 -12.49 -5.70 -10.76
C THR A 129 -13.26 -4.39 -10.86
N PRO A 130 -13.63 -3.97 -12.07
CA PRO A 130 -14.31 -2.68 -12.25
C PRO A 130 -15.68 -2.69 -11.55
N GLY A 131 -16.05 -1.55 -11.02
CA GLY A 131 -17.31 -1.43 -10.29
C GLY A 131 -17.32 -0.20 -9.42
N HIS A 132 -16.47 -0.20 -8.38
CA HIS A 132 -16.31 0.96 -7.52
C HIS A 132 -15.80 2.16 -8.34
N SER A 133 -14.82 1.92 -9.21
CA SER A 133 -14.39 2.86 -10.24
C SER A 133 -13.97 2.05 -11.45
N PRO A 134 -13.81 2.68 -12.63
CA PRO A 134 -13.45 1.93 -13.83
C PRO A 134 -12.19 1.11 -13.70
N GLY A 135 -11.21 1.60 -12.91
CA GLY A 135 -9.94 0.91 -12.74
C GLY A 135 -9.78 0.21 -11.40
N SER A 136 -10.89 -0.08 -10.70
CA SER A 136 -10.80 -0.79 -9.43
C SER A 136 -10.16 -2.15 -9.60
N SER A 137 -9.31 -2.54 -8.64
CA SER A 137 -8.58 -3.79 -8.69
C SER A 137 -8.45 -4.39 -7.32
N CYS A 138 -8.32 -5.70 -7.25
CA CYS A 138 -8.11 -6.45 -6.02
C CYS A 138 -6.77 -7.17 -6.10
N LEU A 139 -6.15 -7.39 -4.95
CA LEU A 139 -4.91 -8.13 -4.88
C LEU A 139 -5.17 -9.48 -4.23
N TYR A 140 -4.84 -10.53 -4.97
CA TYR A 140 -4.95 -11.89 -4.45
C TYR A 140 -3.58 -12.32 -3.93
N TYR A 141 -3.53 -12.74 -2.67
CA TYR A 141 -2.30 -13.21 -2.05
C TYR A 141 -2.46 -14.69 -1.78
N GLY A 142 -1.85 -15.51 -2.65
CA GLY A 142 -2.06 -16.94 -2.64
C GLY A 142 -1.62 -17.64 -1.36
N GLN A 143 -0.55 -17.16 -0.74
CA GLN A 143 -0.07 -17.77 0.50
C GLN A 143 -1.08 -17.68 1.63
N GLN A 144 -1.88 -16.62 1.65
CA GLN A 144 -2.89 -16.45 2.68
C GLN A 144 -4.28 -16.82 2.19
N GLY A 145 -4.42 -17.13 0.91
CA GLY A 145 -5.71 -17.49 0.35
C GLY A 145 -6.73 -16.38 0.41
N GLY A 146 -6.28 -15.13 0.43
CA GLY A 146 -7.17 -14.00 0.62
C GLY A 146 -7.05 -12.95 -0.46
N ILE A 147 -8.01 -12.03 -0.46
CA ILE A 147 -8.10 -10.93 -1.41
C ILE A 147 -8.21 -9.63 -0.63
N LEU A 148 -7.52 -8.61 -1.11
CA LEU A 148 -7.62 -7.26 -0.55
C LEU A 148 -8.37 -6.32 -1.47
#